data_6359b3ce034ea92965e30aeb34f6923c
#
_entry.id   6359b3ce034ea92965e30aeb34f6923c
#
_cell.length_a   1.000
_cell.length_b   1.000
_cell.length_c   1.000
_cell.angle_alpha   90.00
_cell.angle_beta   90.00
_cell.angle_gamma   90.00
#
_symmetry.space_group_name_H-M   'P 1'
#
loop_
_entity.id
_entity.type
_entity.pdbx_description
1 polymer ?
#
loop_
_entity_poly.entity_id
_entity_poly.type
_entity_poly.pdbx_seq_one_letter_code
_entity_poly.pdbx_strand_id
1 'polypeptide(L)'
;MTSFDFFNILRSIPKTLRFNFHYFPFKTAVKLPVVVSHRTFLRELNGKVNLPENIDTAMIKIGFGDVGHYDRKRSRTIWQVSGEVNFSGKASIGHGSKISVRGKLNLGEKFNMTAESTIVCAKEITFGNDCLVSWDVLLMDTDEHPLYNSGNQRINDDKPIVIGNHVWIGCKCIILKGAQMPDNSVLAAGTLLKSEFAGTNQVVGGNPPTILKREVRWEHF
;
A
#
# COMPACT_ATOMS: atom_id res chain seq x y z
N MET A 1 -15.87 -9.50 -18.94
CA MET A 1 -16.40 -9.05 -17.63
C MET A 1 -17.48 -10.06 -17.24
N THR A 2 -17.30 -10.79 -16.15
CA THR A 2 -18.32 -11.77 -15.72
C THR A 2 -19.54 -11.03 -15.14
N SER A 3 -20.72 -11.67 -15.12
CA SER A 3 -21.92 -11.10 -14.47
C SER A 3 -21.66 -10.74 -13.00
N PHE A 4 -20.80 -11.46 -12.34
CA PHE A 4 -20.38 -11.23 -10.96
C PHE A 4 -19.60 -9.90 -10.81
N ASP A 5 -18.77 -9.53 -11.77
CA ASP A 5 -18.02 -8.27 -11.75
C ASP A 5 -18.94 -7.07 -11.93
N PHE A 6 -19.96 -7.18 -12.80
CA PHE A 6 -20.95 -6.13 -13.04
C PHE A 6 -21.74 -5.78 -11.77
N PHE A 7 -22.26 -6.79 -11.04
CA PHE A 7 -22.98 -6.56 -9.78
C PHE A 7 -22.11 -5.96 -8.69
N ASN A 8 -20.83 -6.35 -8.61
CA ASN A 8 -19.91 -5.77 -7.66
C ASN A 8 -19.62 -4.29 -7.95
N ILE A 9 -19.52 -3.93 -9.22
CA ILE A 9 -19.35 -2.53 -9.64
C ILE A 9 -20.58 -1.70 -9.26
N LEU A 10 -21.79 -2.16 -9.57
CA LEU A 10 -23.04 -1.46 -9.20
C LEU A 10 -23.14 -1.23 -7.69
N ARG A 11 -22.87 -2.25 -6.86
CA ARG A 11 -22.85 -2.13 -5.41
C ARG A 11 -21.80 -1.17 -4.89
N SER A 12 -20.75 -0.93 -5.65
CA SER A 12 -19.62 -0.06 -5.28
C SER A 12 -19.89 1.43 -5.56
N ILE A 13 -20.92 1.76 -6.36
CA ILE A 13 -21.27 3.14 -6.73
C ILE A 13 -21.41 4.06 -5.51
N PRO A 14 -22.20 3.73 -4.46
CA PRO A 14 -22.39 4.65 -3.33
C PRO A 14 -21.09 5.01 -2.62
N LYS A 15 -20.21 4.03 -2.40
CA LYS A 15 -18.90 4.30 -1.74
C LYS A 15 -17.93 5.03 -2.65
N THR A 16 -17.95 4.74 -3.94
CA THR A 16 -17.18 5.45 -4.95
C THR A 16 -17.57 6.93 -4.99
N LEU A 17 -18.86 7.23 -5.06
CA LEU A 17 -19.35 8.61 -5.01
C LEU A 17 -18.94 9.28 -3.69
N ARG A 18 -19.26 8.66 -2.54
CA ARG A 18 -18.88 9.19 -1.21
C ARG A 18 -17.40 9.54 -1.13
N PHE A 19 -16.51 8.67 -1.59
CA PHE A 19 -15.06 8.86 -1.54
C PHE A 19 -14.63 10.06 -2.41
N ASN A 20 -15.05 10.07 -3.68
CA ASN A 20 -14.61 11.11 -4.63
C ASN A 20 -15.14 12.49 -4.25
N PHE A 21 -16.42 12.61 -3.88
CA PHE A 21 -17.00 13.91 -3.49
C PHE A 21 -16.55 14.38 -2.10
N HIS A 22 -16.01 13.48 -1.28
CA HIS A 22 -15.41 13.86 -0.02
C HIS A 22 -14.01 14.45 -0.20
N TYR A 23 -13.16 13.80 -1.02
CA TYR A 23 -11.75 14.19 -1.13
C TYR A 23 -11.46 15.23 -2.22
N PHE A 24 -12.27 15.29 -3.27
CA PHE A 24 -11.93 16.08 -4.46
C PHE A 24 -12.95 17.16 -4.76
N PRO A 25 -12.49 18.31 -5.35
CA PRO A 25 -13.39 19.32 -5.91
C PRO A 25 -14.34 18.71 -6.94
N PHE A 26 -15.54 19.27 -7.09
CA PHE A 26 -16.60 18.75 -7.97
C PHE A 26 -16.11 18.39 -9.38
N LYS A 27 -15.30 19.27 -10.01
CA LYS A 27 -14.74 19.05 -11.35
C LYS A 27 -13.89 17.77 -11.47
N THR A 28 -13.21 17.38 -10.41
CA THR A 28 -12.42 16.15 -10.32
C THR A 28 -13.30 14.97 -9.90
N ALA A 29 -14.15 15.17 -8.90
CA ALA A 29 -14.99 14.13 -8.33
C ALA A 29 -15.94 13.48 -9.36
N VAL A 30 -16.50 14.26 -10.29
CA VAL A 30 -17.39 13.74 -11.36
C VAL A 30 -16.69 12.82 -12.34
N LYS A 31 -15.36 12.90 -12.47
CA LYS A 31 -14.57 11.98 -13.28
C LYS A 31 -14.41 10.60 -12.63
N LEU A 32 -14.74 10.47 -11.34
CA LEU A 32 -14.60 9.25 -10.54
C LEU A 32 -13.21 8.60 -10.66
N PRO A 33 -12.12 9.35 -10.37
CA PRO A 33 -10.76 8.80 -10.50
C PRO A 33 -10.50 7.63 -9.56
N VAL A 34 -11.15 7.58 -8.41
CA VAL A 34 -11.02 6.48 -7.46
C VAL A 34 -12.29 5.65 -7.42
N VAL A 35 -12.18 4.36 -7.68
CA VAL A 35 -13.28 3.41 -7.49
C VAL A 35 -13.06 2.63 -6.19
N VAL A 36 -14.12 2.54 -5.38
CA VAL A 36 -14.07 1.94 -4.05
C VAL A 36 -15.05 0.78 -3.95
N SER A 37 -14.54 -0.41 -3.68
CA SER A 37 -15.37 -1.61 -3.52
C SER A 37 -16.42 -1.44 -2.42
N HIS A 38 -17.62 -1.98 -2.65
CA HIS A 38 -18.69 -2.02 -1.65
C HIS A 38 -18.27 -2.71 -0.34
N ARG A 39 -17.23 -3.55 -0.37
CA ARG A 39 -16.66 -4.23 0.79
C ARG A 39 -15.64 -3.41 1.55
N THR A 40 -15.28 -2.22 1.07
CA THR A 40 -14.37 -1.32 1.79
C THR A 40 -15.07 -0.63 2.95
N PHE A 41 -14.50 -0.69 4.13
CA PHE A 41 -14.92 0.12 5.26
C PHE A 41 -14.17 1.45 5.26
N LEU A 42 -14.86 2.52 4.92
CA LEU A 42 -14.36 3.88 5.01
C LEU A 42 -14.47 4.33 6.47
N ARG A 43 -13.45 3.96 7.27
CA ARG A 43 -13.44 4.15 8.74
C ARG A 43 -13.17 5.60 9.11
N GLU A 44 -12.20 6.23 8.44
CA GLU A 44 -11.80 7.61 8.68
C GLU A 44 -11.40 8.28 7.38
N LEU A 45 -11.90 9.49 7.14
CA LEU A 45 -11.71 10.27 5.92
C LEU A 45 -11.19 11.69 6.22
N ASN A 46 -10.64 11.94 7.41
CA ASN A 46 -10.26 13.30 7.85
C ASN A 46 -8.96 13.82 7.20
N GLY A 47 -8.19 12.94 6.56
CA GLY A 47 -6.94 13.28 5.92
C GLY A 47 -7.08 13.89 4.53
N LYS A 48 -5.99 13.88 3.78
CA LYS A 48 -5.92 14.37 2.40
C LYS A 48 -5.57 13.23 1.44
N VAL A 49 -6.15 13.27 0.26
CA VAL A 49 -5.79 12.40 -0.86
C VAL A 49 -5.44 13.27 -2.05
N ASN A 50 -4.22 13.13 -2.55
CA ASN A 50 -3.71 13.88 -3.68
C ASN A 50 -3.59 12.95 -4.91
N LEU A 51 -3.95 13.48 -6.06
CA LEU A 51 -3.91 12.81 -7.36
C LEU A 51 -2.86 13.48 -8.26
N PRO A 52 -2.35 12.77 -9.27
CA PRO A 52 -1.50 13.39 -10.30
C PRO A 52 -2.31 14.41 -11.12
N GLU A 53 -1.62 15.20 -11.94
CA GLU A 53 -2.27 16.20 -12.81
C GLU A 53 -3.18 15.55 -13.86
N ASN A 54 -2.74 14.43 -14.45
CA ASN A 54 -3.52 13.69 -15.43
C ASN A 54 -4.45 12.69 -14.73
N ILE A 55 -5.75 12.96 -14.80
CA ILE A 55 -6.78 12.21 -14.10
C ILE A 55 -7.65 11.44 -15.09
N ASP A 56 -7.58 10.11 -15.00
CA ASP A 56 -8.45 9.18 -15.71
C ASP A 56 -9.54 8.63 -14.78
N THR A 57 -10.68 8.22 -15.35
CA THR A 57 -11.71 7.49 -14.62
C THR A 57 -11.19 6.14 -14.14
N ALA A 58 -11.47 5.79 -12.87
CA ALA A 58 -11.08 4.51 -12.25
C ALA A 58 -9.57 4.20 -12.31
N MET A 59 -8.72 5.23 -12.32
CA MET A 59 -7.27 5.06 -12.32
C MET A 59 -6.76 4.46 -11.00
N ILE A 60 -7.49 4.68 -9.90
CA ILE A 60 -7.18 4.12 -8.59
C ILE A 60 -8.32 3.17 -8.19
N LYS A 61 -7.95 1.95 -7.76
CA LYS A 61 -8.89 0.91 -7.35
C LYS A 61 -8.64 0.53 -5.90
N ILE A 62 -9.66 0.60 -5.04
CA ILE A 62 -9.57 0.26 -3.61
C ILE A 62 -10.54 -0.88 -3.27
N GLY A 63 -10.01 -2.00 -2.78
CA GLY A 63 -10.78 -3.15 -2.34
C GLY A 63 -11.24 -4.07 -3.46
N PHE A 64 -10.64 -3.98 -4.64
CA PHE A 64 -10.87 -4.87 -5.78
C PHE A 64 -9.73 -5.89 -5.91
N GLY A 65 -9.77 -6.67 -6.96
CA GLY A 65 -8.80 -7.71 -7.23
C GLY A 65 -9.29 -9.08 -6.76
N ASP A 66 -8.56 -10.11 -7.14
CA ASP A 66 -8.81 -11.50 -6.77
C ASP A 66 -7.48 -12.23 -6.58
N VAL A 67 -7.35 -12.88 -5.43
CA VAL A 67 -6.26 -13.81 -5.14
C VAL A 67 -6.93 -15.12 -4.77
N GLY A 68 -6.84 -16.11 -5.65
CA GLY A 68 -7.69 -17.30 -5.68
C GLY A 68 -7.78 -18.15 -4.41
N HIS A 69 -6.85 -17.97 -3.47
CA HIS A 69 -6.84 -18.68 -2.18
C HIS A 69 -7.41 -17.85 -1.02
N TYR A 70 -7.98 -16.66 -1.29
CA TYR A 70 -8.67 -15.85 -0.27
C TYR A 70 -10.17 -15.78 -0.54
N ASP A 71 -10.97 -15.96 0.50
CA ASP A 71 -12.43 -15.77 0.44
C ASP A 71 -12.77 -14.28 0.44
N ARG A 72 -12.95 -13.70 -0.73
CA ARG A 72 -13.37 -12.30 -0.91
C ARG A 72 -14.68 -11.96 -0.20
N LYS A 73 -15.54 -12.94 0.11
CA LYS A 73 -16.81 -12.70 0.81
C LYS A 73 -16.57 -12.36 2.28
N ARG A 74 -15.49 -12.81 2.88
CA ARG A 74 -15.12 -12.54 4.29
C ARG A 74 -14.08 -11.46 4.43
N SER A 75 -13.41 -11.11 3.35
CA SER A 75 -12.33 -10.13 3.27
C SER A 75 -12.90 -8.71 3.20
N ARG A 76 -12.45 -7.84 4.10
CA ARG A 76 -12.93 -6.45 4.17
C ARG A 76 -11.76 -5.47 4.16
N THR A 77 -11.68 -4.67 3.11
CA THR A 77 -10.70 -3.58 3.04
C THR A 77 -11.05 -2.49 4.05
N ILE A 78 -10.04 -1.90 4.70
CA ILE A 78 -10.20 -0.77 5.62
C ILE A 78 -9.43 0.42 5.07
N TRP A 79 -10.10 1.57 5.03
CA TRP A 79 -9.50 2.86 4.72
C TRP A 79 -9.64 3.77 5.93
N GLN A 80 -8.53 4.07 6.60
CA GLN A 80 -8.45 4.93 7.76
C GLN A 80 -7.34 5.95 7.53
N VAL A 81 -7.69 7.15 7.12
CA VAL A 81 -6.74 8.19 6.75
C VAL A 81 -7.09 9.49 7.46
N SER A 82 -6.19 9.92 8.35
CA SER A 82 -6.18 11.25 8.99
C SER A 82 -4.97 12.07 8.55
N GLY A 83 -3.94 11.43 7.98
CA GLY A 83 -2.77 12.06 7.38
C GLY A 83 -2.93 12.33 5.88
N GLU A 84 -1.91 12.03 5.11
CA GLU A 84 -1.86 12.34 3.68
C GLU A 84 -1.53 11.10 2.84
N VAL A 85 -2.28 10.86 1.77
CA VAL A 85 -2.01 9.83 0.78
C VAL A 85 -1.83 10.45 -0.59
N ASN A 86 -0.67 10.22 -1.21
CA ASN A 86 -0.30 10.75 -2.50
C ASN A 86 -0.22 9.63 -3.54
N PHE A 87 -0.97 9.76 -4.62
CA PHE A 87 -0.90 8.88 -5.78
C PHE A 87 -0.18 9.59 -6.92
N SER A 88 0.93 9.03 -7.41
CA SER A 88 1.65 9.57 -8.55
C SER A 88 1.07 9.12 -9.90
N GLY A 89 0.18 8.12 -9.90
CA GLY A 89 -0.44 7.59 -11.10
C GLY A 89 -1.46 6.49 -10.80
N LYS A 90 -1.59 5.53 -11.68
CA LYS A 90 -2.48 4.38 -11.51
C LYS A 90 -2.07 3.54 -10.30
N ALA A 91 -3.06 3.12 -9.49
CA ALA A 91 -2.81 2.30 -8.32
C ALA A 91 -3.94 1.29 -8.07
N SER A 92 -3.58 0.14 -7.51
CA SER A 92 -4.52 -0.89 -7.07
C SER A 92 -4.21 -1.32 -5.65
N ILE A 93 -5.18 -1.17 -4.76
CA ILE A 93 -5.16 -1.66 -3.39
C ILE A 93 -6.19 -2.78 -3.31
N GLY A 94 -5.73 -4.01 -3.24
CA GLY A 94 -6.55 -5.21 -3.35
C GLY A 94 -7.48 -5.45 -2.17
N HIS A 95 -8.35 -6.44 -2.33
CA HIS A 95 -9.36 -6.76 -1.33
C HIS A 95 -8.73 -7.17 0.02
N GLY A 96 -9.43 -6.91 1.12
CA GLY A 96 -8.98 -7.25 2.46
C GLY A 96 -7.81 -6.43 2.99
N SER A 97 -7.21 -5.55 2.19
CA SER A 97 -6.07 -4.73 2.62
C SER A 97 -6.49 -3.64 3.60
N LYS A 98 -5.60 -3.29 4.53
CA LYS A 98 -5.84 -2.29 5.58
C LYS A 98 -4.86 -1.12 5.39
N ILE A 99 -5.40 0.06 5.19
CA ILE A 99 -4.64 1.30 5.03
C ILE A 99 -4.93 2.19 6.23
N SER A 100 -3.95 2.36 7.10
CA SER A 100 -4.01 3.24 8.28
C SER A 100 -2.90 4.28 8.15
N VAL A 101 -3.27 5.55 7.90
CA VAL A 101 -2.32 6.63 7.62
C VAL A 101 -2.63 7.81 8.52
N ARG A 102 -1.70 8.11 9.42
CA ARG A 102 -1.64 9.35 10.22
C ARG A 102 -0.57 10.31 9.70
N GLY A 103 0.49 9.75 9.10
CA GLY A 103 1.61 10.43 8.48
C GLY A 103 1.40 10.65 6.98
N LYS A 104 2.41 10.33 6.20
CA LYS A 104 2.42 10.54 4.75
C LYS A 104 2.71 9.24 3.99
N LEU A 105 1.76 8.80 3.17
CA LEU A 105 1.91 7.64 2.30
C LEU A 105 2.05 8.10 0.85
N ASN A 106 3.19 7.81 0.23
CA ASN A 106 3.46 8.11 -1.16
C ASN A 106 3.43 6.82 -1.98
N LEU A 107 2.57 6.76 -2.99
CA LEU A 107 2.43 5.62 -3.89
C LEU A 107 2.80 6.03 -5.30
N GLY A 108 3.86 5.46 -5.83
CA GLY A 108 4.34 5.69 -7.19
C GLY A 108 3.35 5.23 -8.25
N GLU A 109 3.64 5.56 -9.52
CA GLU A 109 2.83 5.12 -10.65
C GLU A 109 2.83 3.58 -10.76
N LYS A 110 1.70 2.99 -11.14
CA LYS A 110 1.47 1.53 -11.27
C LYS A 110 1.69 0.74 -9.97
N PHE A 111 1.47 1.39 -8.82
CA PHE A 111 1.49 0.68 -7.54
C PHE A 111 0.41 -0.40 -7.50
N ASN A 112 0.81 -1.63 -7.14
CA ASN A 112 -0.12 -2.75 -7.03
C ASN A 112 0.08 -3.52 -5.72
N MET A 113 -0.94 -3.55 -4.88
CA MET A 113 -1.01 -4.36 -3.66
C MET A 113 -2.15 -5.38 -3.80
N THR A 114 -1.84 -6.68 -3.79
CA THR A 114 -2.76 -7.70 -4.29
C THR A 114 -3.91 -8.03 -3.36
N ALA A 115 -3.66 -8.42 -2.09
CA ALA A 115 -4.72 -8.72 -1.12
C ALA A 115 -4.20 -8.78 0.32
N GLU A 116 -5.09 -8.60 1.30
CA GLU A 116 -4.91 -8.86 2.75
C GLU A 116 -3.65 -8.23 3.38
N SER A 117 -3.03 -7.27 2.71
CA SER A 117 -1.84 -6.60 3.20
C SER A 117 -2.19 -5.36 4.02
N THR A 118 -1.30 -4.96 4.92
CA THR A 118 -1.54 -3.88 5.88
C THR A 118 -0.44 -2.83 5.78
N ILE A 119 -0.84 -1.57 5.66
CA ILE A 119 0.04 -0.40 5.78
C ILE A 119 -0.37 0.39 7.02
N VAL A 120 0.55 0.54 7.97
CA VAL A 120 0.43 1.42 9.14
C VAL A 120 1.48 2.50 8.98
N CYS A 121 1.06 3.70 8.63
CA CYS A 121 1.92 4.84 8.35
C CYS A 121 1.69 5.94 9.36
N ALA A 122 2.61 6.09 10.30
CA ALA A 122 2.58 7.15 11.32
C ALA A 122 3.49 8.33 10.97
N LYS A 123 4.59 8.08 10.26
CA LYS A 123 5.56 9.09 9.82
C LYS A 123 5.56 9.24 8.31
N GLU A 124 6.21 8.32 7.59
CA GLU A 124 6.27 8.35 6.13
C GLU A 124 6.61 6.99 5.55
N ILE A 125 5.80 6.54 4.59
CA ILE A 125 6.09 5.36 3.77
C ILE A 125 6.04 5.77 2.31
N THR A 126 7.13 5.50 1.58
CA THR A 126 7.24 5.84 0.16
C THR A 126 7.49 4.59 -0.67
N PHE A 127 6.70 4.44 -1.72
CA PHE A 127 6.93 3.49 -2.80
C PHE A 127 7.27 4.25 -4.08
N GLY A 128 8.32 3.82 -4.76
CA GLY A 128 8.61 4.24 -6.12
C GLY A 128 7.59 3.70 -7.12
N ASN A 129 7.88 3.89 -8.40
CA ASN A 129 7.02 3.45 -9.48
C ASN A 129 7.07 1.94 -9.69
N ASP A 130 5.98 1.37 -10.22
CA ASP A 130 5.88 -0.02 -10.68
C ASP A 130 6.16 -1.07 -9.61
N CYS A 131 5.73 -0.79 -8.37
CA CYS A 131 5.91 -1.70 -7.24
C CYS A 131 4.76 -2.70 -7.13
N LEU A 132 5.13 -3.96 -6.83
CA LEU A 132 4.19 -5.05 -6.56
C LEU A 132 4.32 -5.53 -5.12
N VAL A 133 3.23 -5.42 -4.36
CA VAL A 133 3.10 -5.97 -3.00
C VAL A 133 2.19 -7.20 -3.07
N SER A 134 2.73 -8.37 -2.76
CA SER A 134 1.97 -9.60 -2.67
C SER A 134 1.03 -9.58 -1.47
N TRP A 135 0.39 -10.69 -1.17
CA TRP A 135 -0.59 -10.82 -0.08
C TRP A 135 0.06 -11.03 1.31
N ASP A 136 -0.69 -10.72 2.36
CA ASP A 136 -0.29 -10.85 3.78
C ASP A 136 1.00 -10.09 4.14
N VAL A 137 1.26 -8.96 3.50
CA VAL A 137 2.42 -8.13 3.81
C VAL A 137 2.05 -7.09 4.86
N LEU A 138 2.90 -6.90 5.87
CA LEU A 138 2.82 -5.82 6.83
C LEU A 138 3.93 -4.79 6.59
N LEU A 139 3.55 -3.53 6.38
CA LEU A 139 4.45 -2.38 6.43
C LEU A 139 4.07 -1.49 7.62
N MET A 140 5.04 -1.17 8.47
CA MET A 140 4.79 -0.40 9.70
C MET A 140 6.00 0.47 10.04
N ASP A 141 5.85 1.78 9.95
CA ASP A 141 6.93 2.77 10.20
C ASP A 141 6.99 3.26 11.65
N THR A 142 6.21 2.66 12.52
CA THR A 142 6.04 3.00 13.95
C THR A 142 5.97 1.73 14.80
N ASP A 143 6.29 1.85 16.10
CA ASP A 143 6.01 0.81 17.09
C ASP A 143 4.68 1.04 17.82
N GLU A 144 3.88 2.04 17.41
CA GLU A 144 2.63 2.48 18.05
C GLU A 144 2.81 2.97 19.50
N HIS A 145 3.67 2.35 20.29
CA HIS A 145 3.88 2.67 21.70
C HIS A 145 5.31 3.21 21.95
N PRO A 146 5.45 4.35 22.63
CA PRO A 146 6.77 4.88 22.97
C PRO A 146 7.47 4.02 24.02
N LEU A 147 8.77 3.79 23.82
CA LEU A 147 9.66 3.20 24.80
C LEU A 147 10.60 4.28 25.36
N TYR A 148 10.82 4.25 26.66
CA TYR A 148 11.67 5.19 27.35
C TYR A 148 12.82 4.44 28.05
N ASN A 149 14.01 5.06 28.06
CA ASN A 149 15.16 4.60 28.86
C ASN A 149 15.01 5.05 30.33
N SER A 150 15.97 4.66 31.17
CA SER A 150 16.01 5.06 32.58
C SER A 150 16.12 6.58 32.82
N GLY A 151 16.58 7.34 31.82
CA GLY A 151 16.62 8.80 31.81
C GLY A 151 15.34 9.47 31.29
N ASN A 152 14.23 8.71 31.10
CA ASN A 152 12.96 9.18 30.57
C ASN A 152 13.07 9.79 29.16
N GLN A 153 14.04 9.36 28.36
CA GLN A 153 14.17 9.75 26.95
C GLN A 153 13.51 8.67 26.07
N ARG A 154 12.71 9.08 25.08
CA ARG A 154 12.15 8.16 24.09
C ARG A 154 13.27 7.56 23.23
N ILE A 155 13.28 6.23 23.09
CA ILE A 155 14.35 5.50 22.40
C ILE A 155 13.90 4.79 21.12
N ASN A 156 12.61 4.87 20.76
CA ASN A 156 12.05 4.16 19.63
C ASN A 156 11.25 5.07 18.68
N ASP A 157 11.85 6.17 18.25
CA ASP A 157 11.22 7.09 17.31
C ASP A 157 10.78 6.39 16.03
N ASP A 158 9.68 6.90 15.45
CA ASP A 158 9.20 6.47 14.15
C ASP A 158 10.22 6.81 13.07
N LYS A 159 10.46 5.89 12.12
CA LYS A 159 11.42 6.07 11.03
C LYS A 159 10.75 5.76 9.70
N PRO A 160 11.03 6.55 8.63
CA PRO A 160 10.41 6.31 7.35
C PRO A 160 10.79 4.94 6.77
N ILE A 161 9.91 4.42 5.92
CA ILE A 161 10.16 3.26 5.05
C ILE A 161 10.26 3.77 3.61
N VAL A 162 11.31 3.34 2.90
CA VAL A 162 11.52 3.72 1.50
C VAL A 162 11.67 2.47 0.64
N ILE A 163 10.75 2.30 -0.30
CA ILE A 163 10.79 1.24 -1.31
C ILE A 163 11.05 1.91 -2.66
N GLY A 164 12.11 1.50 -3.34
CA GLY A 164 12.52 2.02 -4.63
C GLY A 164 11.54 1.72 -5.76
N ASN A 165 11.97 1.98 -6.99
CA ASN A 165 11.18 1.70 -8.19
C ASN A 165 11.28 0.22 -8.55
N HIS A 166 10.21 -0.32 -9.15
CA HIS A 166 10.15 -1.67 -9.68
C HIS A 166 10.61 -2.72 -8.64
N VAL A 167 9.99 -2.64 -7.44
CA VAL A 167 10.27 -3.57 -6.34
C VAL A 167 9.11 -4.55 -6.19
N TRP A 168 9.45 -5.84 -6.16
CA TRP A 168 8.49 -6.88 -5.81
C TRP A 168 8.67 -7.34 -4.36
N ILE A 169 7.64 -7.15 -3.55
CA ILE A 169 7.57 -7.63 -2.17
C ILE A 169 6.77 -8.93 -2.16
N GLY A 170 7.45 -10.03 -1.85
CA GLY A 170 6.86 -11.36 -1.71
C GLY A 170 5.84 -11.44 -0.58
N CYS A 171 4.99 -12.46 -0.60
CA CYS A 171 3.95 -12.63 0.41
C CYS A 171 4.52 -12.85 1.82
N LYS A 172 3.72 -12.49 2.83
CA LYS A 172 4.05 -12.66 4.26
C LYS A 172 5.33 -11.96 4.71
N CYS A 173 5.77 -10.94 3.99
CA CYS A 173 6.86 -10.09 4.45
C CYS A 173 6.40 -9.15 5.55
N ILE A 174 7.32 -8.83 6.46
CA ILE A 174 7.16 -7.80 7.49
C ILE A 174 8.22 -6.75 7.25
N ILE A 175 7.80 -5.50 7.01
CA ILE A 175 8.69 -4.37 6.72
C ILE A 175 8.47 -3.33 7.80
N LEU A 176 9.52 -3.09 8.59
CA LEU A 176 9.46 -2.23 9.76
C LEU A 176 10.18 -0.91 9.53
N LYS A 177 9.95 0.01 10.42
CA LYS A 177 10.52 1.36 10.44
C LYS A 177 12.03 1.38 10.16
N GLY A 178 12.45 2.31 9.30
CA GLY A 178 13.84 2.46 8.87
C GLY A 178 14.27 1.49 7.76
N ALA A 179 13.38 0.64 7.27
CA ALA A 179 13.67 -0.24 6.14
C ALA A 179 13.81 0.55 4.84
N GLN A 180 14.80 0.18 4.04
CA GLN A 180 14.97 0.69 2.68
C GLN A 180 15.26 -0.47 1.72
N MET A 181 14.52 -0.51 0.63
CA MET A 181 14.68 -1.49 -0.44
C MET A 181 15.04 -0.79 -1.74
N PRO A 182 16.15 -1.15 -2.38
CA PRO A 182 16.62 -0.47 -3.59
C PRO A 182 15.80 -0.85 -4.83
N ASP A 183 15.96 -0.05 -5.90
CA ASP A 183 15.30 -0.24 -7.18
C ASP A 183 15.55 -1.64 -7.80
N ASN A 184 14.61 -2.08 -8.62
CA ASN A 184 14.68 -3.33 -9.39
C ASN A 184 14.96 -4.58 -8.56
N SER A 185 14.47 -4.65 -7.33
CA SER A 185 14.81 -5.69 -6.38
C SER A 185 13.58 -6.48 -5.93
N VAL A 186 13.83 -7.65 -5.40
CA VAL A 186 12.81 -8.55 -4.88
C VAL A 186 13.04 -8.79 -3.39
N LEU A 187 12.01 -8.61 -2.57
CA LEU A 187 11.99 -9.08 -1.20
C LEU A 187 11.32 -10.45 -1.18
N ALA A 188 12.09 -11.50 -0.88
CA ALA A 188 11.60 -12.87 -0.89
C ALA A 188 10.50 -13.08 0.17
N ALA A 189 9.56 -13.98 -0.12
CA ALA A 189 8.44 -14.27 0.78
C ALA A 189 8.89 -14.59 2.21
N GLY A 190 8.13 -14.13 3.22
CA GLY A 190 8.40 -14.40 4.64
C GLY A 190 9.58 -13.61 5.23
N THR A 191 10.12 -12.63 4.53
CA THR A 191 11.28 -11.84 5.01
C THR A 191 10.87 -10.80 6.03
N LEU A 192 11.68 -10.65 7.09
CA LEU A 192 11.61 -9.54 8.04
C LEU A 192 12.65 -8.47 7.67
N LEU A 193 12.21 -7.37 7.08
CA LEU A 193 13.05 -6.25 6.69
C LEU A 193 12.95 -5.09 7.70
N LYS A 194 14.06 -4.69 8.30
CA LYS A 194 14.17 -3.57 9.26
C LYS A 194 15.42 -2.73 9.09
N SER A 195 16.10 -2.86 7.96
CA SER A 195 17.37 -2.21 7.66
C SER A 195 17.42 -1.81 6.20
N GLU A 196 18.44 -1.06 5.85
CA GLU A 196 18.71 -0.63 4.49
C GLU A 196 19.51 -1.68 3.73
N PHE A 197 19.18 -1.86 2.47
CA PHE A 197 19.97 -2.63 1.51
C PHE A 197 20.46 -1.71 0.39
N ALA A 198 21.74 -1.80 0.09
CA ALA A 198 22.36 -1.06 -1.02
C ALA A 198 22.44 -1.94 -2.29
N GLY A 199 22.60 -1.29 -3.43
CA GLY A 199 22.67 -1.94 -4.74
C GLY A 199 21.28 -2.04 -5.38
N THR A 200 21.23 -2.68 -6.55
CA THR A 200 20.02 -2.88 -7.35
C THR A 200 19.99 -4.29 -7.93
N ASN A 201 18.88 -4.68 -8.56
CA ASN A 201 18.79 -5.95 -9.29
C ASN A 201 19.14 -7.18 -8.42
N GLN A 202 18.57 -7.24 -7.22
CA GLN A 202 18.90 -8.28 -6.25
C GLN A 202 17.67 -8.89 -5.59
N VAL A 203 17.82 -10.10 -5.08
CA VAL A 203 16.85 -10.74 -4.20
C VAL A 203 17.39 -10.68 -2.78
N VAL A 204 16.61 -10.06 -1.88
CA VAL A 204 16.87 -10.00 -0.45
C VAL A 204 15.88 -10.93 0.26
N GLY A 205 16.34 -11.71 1.23
CA GLY A 205 15.44 -12.63 1.93
C GLY A 205 15.98 -13.19 3.22
N GLY A 206 15.08 -13.74 4.03
CA GLY A 206 15.39 -14.40 5.29
C GLY A 206 15.12 -13.57 6.54
N ASN A 207 15.47 -14.15 7.71
CA ASN A 207 15.44 -13.49 9.01
C ASN A 207 16.61 -14.00 9.86
N PRO A 208 17.71 -13.23 10.02
CA PRO A 208 17.94 -11.90 9.46
C PRO A 208 17.99 -11.91 7.92
N PRO A 209 17.60 -10.81 7.23
CA PRO A 209 17.62 -10.74 5.79
C PRO A 209 19.04 -10.59 5.24
N THR A 210 19.31 -11.30 4.13
CA THR A 210 20.57 -11.25 3.40
C THR A 210 20.32 -11.17 1.90
N ILE A 211 21.36 -10.84 1.13
CA ILE A 211 21.26 -10.88 -0.34
C ILE A 211 21.37 -12.35 -0.78
N LEU A 212 20.29 -12.89 -1.34
CA LEU A 212 20.21 -14.27 -1.80
C LEU A 212 20.71 -14.43 -3.24
N LYS A 213 20.43 -13.43 -4.08
CA LYS A 213 20.84 -13.42 -5.49
C LYS A 213 21.16 -11.98 -5.94
N ARG A 214 22.03 -11.86 -6.91
CA ARG A 214 22.36 -10.60 -7.62
C ARG A 214 22.09 -10.73 -9.10
N GLU A 215 22.04 -9.61 -9.81
CA GLU A 215 21.84 -9.56 -11.27
C GLU A 215 20.55 -10.23 -11.72
N VAL A 216 19.47 -10.02 -10.93
CA VAL A 216 18.13 -10.56 -11.24
C VAL A 216 17.27 -9.49 -11.88
N ARG A 217 16.34 -9.93 -12.73
CA ARG A 217 15.22 -9.15 -13.25
C ARG A 217 13.93 -9.91 -12.96
N TRP A 218 12.88 -9.20 -12.57
CA TRP A 218 11.55 -9.73 -12.43
C TRP A 218 10.59 -8.97 -13.35
N GLU A 219 9.46 -9.56 -13.69
CA GLU A 219 8.44 -8.95 -14.54
C GLU A 219 7.05 -9.27 -14.00
N HIS A 220 6.08 -8.39 -14.29
CA HIS A 220 4.67 -8.69 -14.06
C HIS A 220 4.20 -9.74 -15.07
N PHE A 221 3.30 -10.64 -14.65
CA PHE A 221 2.62 -11.57 -15.56
C PHE A 221 1.38 -10.93 -16.18
#